data_f95eb262a44a1fec9f043ddece5aa782
#
_entry.id   f95eb262a44a1fec9f043ddece5aa782
#
_cell.length_a   1.000
_cell.length_b   1.000
_cell.length_c   1.000
_cell.angle_alpha   90.00
_cell.angle_beta   90.00
_cell.angle_gamma   90.00
#
_symmetry.space_group_name_H-M   'P 1'
#
loop_
_entity.id
_entity.type
_entity.pdbx_description
1 polymer ?
#
loop_
_entity_poly.entity_id
_entity_poly.type
_entity_poly.pdbx_seq_one_letter_code
_entity_poly.pdbx_strand_id
1 'polypeptide(L)'
;MAIQFAHNTQAQLDTRNLNVYINGAQILKDVNVSIPKNKITCIIGPSGCGKSTLLRTFNRLNDRVEGLKMNGEVNLGENNILEAGSSKLSEVRRNIGLVPQRPCPLPMSIYDNVAYGCRIHGIHNRKKLDSIVEHYLKAVGLWEEVKDRLKTPASRLSRH
;
A
#
# COMPACT_ATOMS: atom_id res chain seq x y z
N MET A 1 -18.39 5.17 16.76
CA MET A 1 -17.46 4.70 17.78
C MET A 1 -16.11 5.37 17.50
N ALA A 2 -15.68 6.30 18.34
CA ALA A 2 -14.41 7.01 18.15
C ALA A 2 -13.29 6.11 18.68
N ILE A 3 -12.32 5.78 17.83
CA ILE A 3 -11.12 5.07 18.26
C ILE A 3 -10.08 6.14 18.58
N GLN A 4 -9.82 6.36 19.87
CA GLN A 4 -8.72 7.23 20.31
C GLN A 4 -7.51 6.36 20.60
N PHE A 5 -6.39 6.66 19.92
CA PHE A 5 -5.08 6.13 20.27
C PHE A 5 -4.22 7.25 20.83
N ALA A 6 -3.39 6.95 21.82
CA ALA A 6 -2.46 7.90 22.41
C ALA A 6 -1.48 8.41 21.34
N HIS A 7 -1.32 9.73 21.23
CA HIS A 7 -0.29 10.35 20.39
C HIS A 7 1.09 9.91 20.86
N ASN A 8 1.78 9.14 20.04
CA ASN A 8 3.15 8.72 20.27
C ASN A 8 4.07 9.49 19.33
N THR A 9 5.04 10.20 19.87
CA THR A 9 6.07 10.96 19.13
C THR A 9 6.95 10.09 18.19
N GLN A 10 6.78 8.78 18.21
CA GLN A 10 7.46 7.81 17.34
C GLN A 10 6.55 7.22 16.26
N ALA A 11 5.42 7.84 15.95
CA ALA A 11 4.55 7.38 14.88
C ALA A 11 5.22 7.54 13.52
N GLN A 12 5.19 6.47 12.72
CA GLN A 12 5.61 6.55 11.31
C GLN A 12 4.49 7.08 10.43
N LEU A 13 3.25 6.75 10.77
CA LEU A 13 2.05 7.12 10.06
C LEU A 13 0.97 7.46 11.09
N ASP A 14 0.35 8.62 10.98
CA ASP A 14 -0.76 9.02 11.82
C ASP A 14 -1.88 9.70 11.05
N THR A 15 -3.09 9.68 11.62
CA THR A 15 -4.22 10.46 11.12
C THR A 15 -4.74 11.38 12.20
N ARG A 16 -5.17 12.59 11.81
CA ARG A 16 -5.79 13.57 12.70
C ARG A 16 -7.10 14.06 12.10
N ASN A 17 -8.18 13.89 12.85
CA ASN A 17 -9.54 14.28 12.47
C ASN A 17 -9.89 13.84 11.04
N LEU A 18 -9.43 12.65 10.63
CA LEU A 18 -9.63 12.16 9.28
C LEU A 18 -11.10 11.81 9.04
N ASN A 19 -11.70 12.48 8.08
CA ASN A 19 -13.04 12.22 7.58
C ASN A 19 -12.98 11.85 6.11
N VAL A 20 -13.69 10.80 5.72
CA VAL A 20 -13.78 10.35 4.32
C VAL A 20 -15.22 10.20 3.92
N TYR A 21 -15.56 10.78 2.78
CA TYR A 21 -16.90 10.74 2.18
C TYR A 21 -16.80 10.15 0.77
N ILE A 22 -17.79 9.35 0.38
CA ILE A 22 -17.96 8.84 -0.99
C ILE A 22 -19.40 9.12 -1.42
N ASN A 23 -19.58 9.87 -2.49
CA ASN A 23 -20.88 10.30 -3.00
C ASN A 23 -21.78 10.93 -1.91
N GLY A 24 -21.16 11.73 -1.02
CA GLY A 24 -21.84 12.39 0.09
C GLY A 24 -22.06 11.51 1.34
N ALA A 25 -21.93 10.20 1.26
CA ALA A 25 -21.99 9.31 2.42
C ALA A 25 -20.67 9.33 3.20
N GLN A 26 -20.74 9.56 4.51
CA GLN A 26 -19.59 9.54 5.39
C GLN A 26 -19.17 8.10 5.71
N ILE A 27 -17.97 7.70 5.29
CA ILE A 27 -17.40 6.37 5.49
C ILE A 27 -16.49 6.32 6.71
N LEU A 28 -15.65 7.34 6.89
CA LEU A 28 -14.81 7.51 8.07
C LEU A 28 -15.17 8.82 8.76
N LYS A 29 -15.28 8.78 10.09
CA LYS A 29 -15.66 9.92 10.91
C LYS A 29 -14.64 10.13 12.00
N ASP A 30 -13.97 11.29 11.98
CA ASP A 30 -13.03 11.75 13.01
C ASP A 30 -12.03 10.66 13.45
N VAL A 31 -11.37 10.05 12.44
CA VAL A 31 -10.45 8.95 12.71
C VAL A 31 -9.08 9.51 13.11
N ASN A 32 -8.67 9.15 14.32
CA ASN A 32 -7.38 9.51 14.92
C ASN A 32 -6.63 8.22 15.22
N VAL A 33 -5.60 7.89 14.43
CA VAL A 33 -4.82 6.65 14.53
C VAL A 33 -3.34 7.00 14.52
N SER A 34 -2.56 6.32 15.36
CA SER A 34 -1.11 6.42 15.36
C SER A 34 -0.51 5.04 15.14
N ILE A 35 0.28 4.88 14.08
CA ILE A 35 0.95 3.64 13.69
C ILE A 35 2.45 3.80 13.98
N PRO A 36 2.98 3.08 14.98
CA PRO A 36 4.37 3.20 15.37
C PRO A 36 5.30 2.57 14.33
N LYS A 37 6.50 3.11 14.24
CA LYS A 37 7.58 2.59 13.40
C LYS A 37 7.98 1.18 13.82
N ASN A 38 8.28 0.32 12.85
CA ASN A 38 8.80 -1.04 13.06
C ASN A 38 7.90 -1.94 13.94
N LYS A 39 6.59 -1.72 13.89
CA LYS A 39 5.60 -2.52 14.61
C LYS A 39 4.52 -3.03 13.64
N ILE A 40 3.89 -4.13 14.01
CA ILE A 40 2.69 -4.62 13.33
C ILE A 40 1.49 -3.99 14.03
N THR A 41 0.66 -3.28 13.27
CA THR A 41 -0.60 -2.72 13.74
C THR A 41 -1.75 -3.44 13.06
N CYS A 42 -2.71 -3.96 13.83
CA CYS A 42 -3.87 -4.65 13.34
C CYS A 42 -5.12 -3.78 13.45
N ILE A 43 -5.90 -3.66 12.36
CA ILE A 43 -7.18 -2.95 12.33
C ILE A 43 -8.30 -3.98 12.32
N ILE A 44 -9.11 -4.02 13.39
CA ILE A 44 -10.18 -4.99 13.59
C ILE A 44 -11.53 -4.28 13.59
N GLY A 45 -12.56 -4.94 13.08
CA GLY A 45 -13.93 -4.42 13.08
C GLY A 45 -14.84 -5.19 12.11
N PRO A 46 -16.16 -4.96 12.16
CA PRO A 46 -17.12 -5.64 11.32
C PRO A 46 -16.93 -5.35 9.83
N SER A 47 -17.52 -6.18 8.97
CA SER A 47 -17.51 -5.93 7.52
C SER A 47 -18.19 -4.59 7.22
N GLY A 48 -17.66 -3.83 6.25
CA GLY A 48 -18.23 -2.54 5.84
C GLY A 48 -17.91 -1.33 6.74
N CYS A 49 -17.23 -1.49 7.89
CA CYS A 49 -16.93 -0.37 8.79
C CYS A 49 -15.81 0.59 8.33
N GLY A 50 -15.30 0.49 7.10
CA GLY A 50 -14.33 1.43 6.56
C GLY A 50 -12.85 1.04 6.67
N LYS A 51 -12.48 -0.17 7.19
CA LYS A 51 -11.08 -0.60 7.32
C LYS A 51 -10.28 -0.51 6.02
N SER A 52 -10.82 -1.02 4.93
CA SER A 52 -10.17 -0.97 3.61
C SER A 52 -10.08 0.45 3.06
N THR A 53 -11.06 1.29 3.39
CA THR A 53 -11.03 2.72 3.04
C THR A 53 -9.90 3.42 3.78
N LEU A 54 -9.76 3.17 5.09
CA LEU A 54 -8.65 3.73 5.88
C LEU A 54 -7.28 3.30 5.32
N LEU A 55 -7.07 1.99 5.07
CA LEU A 55 -5.82 1.48 4.50
C LEU A 55 -5.49 2.11 3.14
N ARG A 56 -6.50 2.26 2.26
CA ARG A 56 -6.31 2.89 0.94
C ARG A 56 -6.09 4.40 1.02
N THR A 57 -6.51 5.04 2.11
CA THR A 57 -6.24 6.47 2.34
C THR A 57 -4.75 6.69 2.60
N PHE A 58 -4.08 5.80 3.31
CA PHE A 58 -2.65 5.93 3.64
C PHE A 58 -1.73 6.01 2.40
N ASN A 59 -2.07 5.39 1.28
CA ASN A 59 -1.31 5.48 0.04
C ASN A 59 -2.04 6.24 -1.08
N ARG A 60 -3.10 6.96 -0.73
CA ARG A 60 -3.87 7.77 -1.67
C ARG A 60 -4.49 6.97 -2.84
N LEU A 61 -4.74 5.65 -2.68
CA LEU A 61 -5.47 4.87 -3.68
C LEU A 61 -6.95 5.23 -3.77
N ASN A 62 -7.51 5.77 -2.70
CA ASN A 62 -8.88 6.26 -2.70
C ASN A 62 -9.11 7.44 -3.67
N ASP A 63 -8.08 8.18 -4.06
CA ASP A 63 -8.17 9.28 -5.04
C ASP A 63 -8.75 8.86 -6.40
N ARG A 64 -8.76 7.54 -6.67
CA ARG A 64 -9.35 6.97 -7.89
C ARG A 64 -10.85 6.69 -7.77
N VAL A 65 -11.41 6.87 -6.58
CA VAL A 65 -12.84 6.66 -6.34
C VAL A 65 -13.59 7.93 -6.69
N GLU A 66 -14.53 7.83 -7.62
CA GLU A 66 -15.38 8.94 -8.01
C GLU A 66 -16.23 9.42 -6.83
N GLY A 67 -16.40 10.74 -6.70
CA GLY A 67 -17.15 11.34 -5.59
C GLY A 67 -16.48 11.28 -4.22
N LEU A 68 -15.18 10.88 -4.16
CA LEU A 68 -14.41 10.90 -2.93
C LEU A 68 -14.11 12.32 -2.46
N LYS A 69 -14.29 12.56 -1.16
CA LYS A 69 -13.79 13.74 -0.44
C LYS A 69 -13.14 13.30 0.85
N MET A 70 -12.00 13.91 1.18
CA MET A 70 -11.25 13.66 2.41
C MET A 70 -10.92 14.98 3.09
N ASN A 71 -11.09 15.03 4.42
CA ASN A 71 -10.72 16.16 5.27
C ASN A 71 -9.93 15.64 6.47
N GLY A 72 -9.13 16.52 7.10
CA GLY A 72 -8.22 16.16 8.17
C GLY A 72 -6.81 15.96 7.67
N GLU A 73 -6.00 15.21 8.41
CA GLU A 73 -4.60 14.98 8.08
C GLU A 73 -4.29 13.48 8.03
N VAL A 74 -3.38 13.12 7.14
CA VAL A 74 -2.71 11.82 7.12
C VAL A 74 -1.22 12.10 7.00
N ASN A 75 -0.48 11.84 8.06
CA ASN A 75 0.92 12.21 8.14
C ASN A 75 1.83 10.98 8.00
N LEU A 76 2.80 11.06 7.09
CA LEU A 76 3.92 10.13 6.99
C LEU A 76 5.16 10.85 7.54
N GLY A 77 5.53 10.54 8.76
CA GLY A 77 6.46 11.35 9.55
C GLY A 77 5.90 12.76 9.74
N GLU A 78 6.61 13.77 9.28
CA GLU A 78 6.20 15.19 9.38
C GLU A 78 5.39 15.70 8.18
N ASN A 79 5.17 14.87 7.15
CA ASN A 79 4.55 15.29 5.90
C ASN A 79 3.09 14.87 5.84
N ASN A 80 2.17 15.85 5.71
CA ASN A 80 0.77 15.55 5.41
C ASN A 80 0.62 15.11 3.96
N ILE A 81 0.34 13.82 3.76
CA ILE A 81 0.24 13.22 2.42
C ILE A 81 -1.06 13.60 1.70
N LEU A 82 -2.08 14.11 2.40
CA LEU A 82 -3.31 14.62 1.73
C LEU A 82 -3.04 15.88 0.94
N GLU A 83 -2.06 16.69 1.35
CA GLU A 83 -1.64 17.91 0.67
C GLU A 83 -0.64 17.64 -0.47
N ALA A 84 -0.16 16.40 -0.61
CA ALA A 84 0.77 16.04 -1.67
C ALA A 84 0.10 16.19 -3.04
N GLY A 85 0.64 17.09 -3.86
CA GLY A 85 0.23 17.24 -5.27
C GLY A 85 0.55 16.00 -6.10
N SER A 86 -0.02 15.91 -7.29
CA SER A 86 0.09 14.74 -8.19
C SER A 86 1.54 14.31 -8.45
N SER A 87 2.49 15.24 -8.49
CA SER A 87 3.92 14.95 -8.69
C SER A 87 4.54 14.16 -7.53
N LYS A 88 4.07 14.36 -6.29
CA LYS A 88 4.57 13.68 -5.08
C LYS A 88 3.85 12.36 -4.77
N LEU A 89 2.73 12.07 -5.43
CA LEU A 89 1.97 10.83 -5.18
C LEU A 89 2.77 9.56 -5.48
N SER A 90 3.65 9.60 -6.47
CA SER A 90 4.53 8.47 -6.80
C SER A 90 5.51 8.17 -5.66
N GLU A 91 6.00 9.21 -4.98
CA GLU A 91 6.88 9.08 -3.82
C GLU A 91 6.11 8.51 -2.61
N VAL A 92 4.91 9.02 -2.32
CA VAL A 92 4.04 8.48 -1.27
C VAL A 92 3.79 6.98 -1.50
N ARG A 93 3.42 6.57 -2.71
CA ARG A 93 3.14 5.17 -3.07
C ARG A 93 4.38 4.28 -3.08
N ARG A 94 5.56 4.86 -3.29
CA ARG A 94 6.83 4.16 -3.16
C ARG A 94 7.15 3.82 -1.70
N ASN A 95 6.77 4.71 -0.77
CA ASN A 95 7.03 4.55 0.65
C ASN A 95 5.95 3.71 1.36
N ILE A 96 4.71 3.67 0.81
CA ILE A 96 3.58 2.94 1.40
C ILE A 96 3.03 1.96 0.37
N GLY A 97 3.54 0.73 0.40
CA GLY A 97 3.01 -0.36 -0.42
C GLY A 97 1.66 -0.87 0.13
N LEU A 98 0.76 -1.29 -0.75
CA LEU A 98 -0.49 -1.95 -0.40
C LEU A 98 -0.54 -3.33 -1.04
N VAL A 99 -0.76 -4.35 -0.22
CA VAL A 99 -1.07 -5.71 -0.70
C VAL A 99 -2.60 -5.87 -0.69
N PRO A 100 -3.25 -5.99 -1.87
CA PRO A 100 -4.70 -6.15 -1.93
C PRO A 100 -5.13 -7.55 -1.47
N GLN A 101 -6.37 -7.68 -1.00
CA GLN A 101 -6.95 -8.97 -0.58
C GLN A 101 -6.99 -9.99 -1.74
N ARG A 102 -7.22 -9.51 -2.97
CA ARG A 102 -7.14 -10.34 -4.18
C ARG A 102 -5.92 -9.92 -4.99
N PRO A 103 -4.89 -10.77 -5.07
CA PRO A 103 -3.74 -10.47 -5.91
C PRO A 103 -4.16 -10.44 -7.38
N CYS A 104 -3.75 -9.40 -8.09
CA CYS A 104 -3.95 -9.26 -9.53
C CYS A 104 -2.57 -9.09 -10.17
N PRO A 105 -1.90 -10.18 -10.56
CA PRO A 105 -0.65 -10.06 -11.28
C PRO A 105 -0.89 -9.38 -12.63
N LEU A 106 0.08 -8.60 -13.07
CA LEU A 106 0.07 -8.03 -14.41
C LEU A 106 0.18 -9.16 -15.46
N PRO A 107 -0.38 -8.98 -16.67
CA PRO A 107 -0.36 -10.00 -17.74
C PRO A 107 1.04 -10.16 -18.35
N MET A 108 2.00 -10.53 -17.51
CA MET A 108 3.41 -10.72 -17.87
C MET A 108 4.01 -11.89 -17.06
N SER A 109 5.29 -12.20 -17.30
CA SER A 109 5.97 -13.28 -16.61
C SER A 109 6.09 -13.04 -15.09
N ILE A 110 6.40 -14.10 -14.33
CA ILE A 110 6.70 -14.00 -12.88
C ILE A 110 7.87 -13.02 -12.68
N TYR A 111 8.94 -13.18 -13.45
CA TYR A 111 10.09 -12.30 -13.42
C TYR A 111 9.70 -10.83 -13.64
N ASP A 112 8.93 -10.56 -14.69
CA ASP A 112 8.57 -9.20 -15.05
C ASP A 112 7.63 -8.56 -14.03
N ASN A 113 6.74 -9.32 -13.40
CA ASN A 113 5.92 -8.82 -12.29
C ASN A 113 6.77 -8.34 -11.11
N VAL A 114 7.78 -9.13 -10.70
CA VAL A 114 8.67 -8.76 -9.58
C VAL A 114 9.57 -7.59 -9.97
N ALA A 115 10.13 -7.59 -11.20
CA ALA A 115 11.02 -6.55 -11.69
C ALA A 115 10.31 -5.25 -12.07
N TYR A 116 8.98 -5.26 -12.23
CA TYR A 116 8.20 -4.14 -12.75
C TYR A 116 8.44 -2.84 -11.97
N GLY A 117 8.28 -2.89 -10.66
CA GLY A 117 8.48 -1.73 -9.80
C GLY A 117 9.88 -1.14 -9.91
N CYS A 118 10.90 -2.00 -10.00
CA CYS A 118 12.28 -1.56 -10.17
C CYS A 118 12.51 -0.83 -11.50
N ARG A 119 11.90 -1.35 -12.59
CA ARG A 119 12.02 -0.76 -13.93
C ARG A 119 11.36 0.61 -14.02
N ILE A 120 10.16 0.79 -13.49
CA ILE A 120 9.49 2.12 -13.48
C ILE A 120 10.22 3.14 -12.63
N HIS A 121 11.08 2.69 -11.69
CA HIS A 121 11.96 3.54 -10.91
C HIS A 121 13.39 3.65 -11.47
N GLY A 122 13.58 3.32 -12.75
CA GLY A 122 14.83 3.56 -13.48
C GLY A 122 15.92 2.49 -13.33
N ILE A 123 15.62 1.34 -12.74
CA ILE A 123 16.57 0.22 -12.66
C ILE A 123 16.41 -0.66 -13.89
N HIS A 124 17.32 -0.54 -14.87
CA HIS A 124 17.30 -1.31 -16.12
C HIS A 124 18.45 -2.30 -16.25
N ASN A 125 19.45 -2.23 -15.37
CA ASN A 125 20.59 -3.16 -15.40
C ASN A 125 20.14 -4.58 -15.12
N ARG A 126 20.34 -5.49 -16.09
CA ARG A 126 19.86 -6.87 -16.04
C ARG A 126 20.41 -7.63 -14.82
N LYS A 127 21.71 -7.58 -14.57
CA LYS A 127 22.32 -8.28 -13.42
C LYS A 127 21.75 -7.81 -12.09
N LYS A 128 21.50 -6.49 -11.95
CA LYS A 128 20.88 -5.92 -10.75
C LYS A 128 19.42 -6.38 -10.60
N LEU A 129 18.65 -6.42 -11.69
CA LEU A 129 17.28 -6.93 -11.67
C LEU A 129 17.22 -8.41 -11.30
N ASP A 130 18.13 -9.23 -11.88
CA ASP A 130 18.19 -10.67 -11.57
C ASP A 130 18.44 -10.89 -10.07
N SER A 131 19.41 -10.17 -9.48
CA SER A 131 19.68 -10.24 -8.04
C SER A 131 18.51 -9.77 -7.18
N ILE A 132 17.80 -8.71 -7.58
CA ILE A 132 16.63 -8.19 -6.86
C ILE A 132 15.48 -9.21 -6.92
N VAL A 133 15.19 -9.77 -8.09
CA VAL A 133 14.12 -10.77 -8.28
C VAL A 133 14.38 -12.01 -7.43
N GLU A 134 15.61 -12.53 -7.48
CA GLU A 134 16.00 -13.68 -6.65
C GLU A 134 15.87 -13.37 -5.16
N HIS A 135 16.38 -12.21 -4.72
CA HIS A 135 16.33 -11.79 -3.32
C HIS A 135 14.88 -11.75 -2.80
N TYR A 136 13.98 -11.06 -3.49
CA TYR A 136 12.60 -10.92 -3.03
C TYR A 136 11.80 -12.23 -3.11
N LEU A 137 12.02 -13.06 -4.13
CA LEU A 137 11.38 -14.37 -4.21
C LEU A 137 11.87 -15.32 -3.10
N LYS A 138 13.15 -15.23 -2.71
CA LYS A 138 13.68 -15.94 -1.52
C LYS A 138 13.08 -15.41 -0.23
N ALA A 139 13.00 -14.09 -0.08
CA ALA A 139 12.45 -13.46 1.13
C ALA A 139 10.99 -13.84 1.41
N VAL A 140 10.20 -14.11 0.37
CA VAL A 140 8.80 -14.58 0.51
C VAL A 140 8.64 -16.11 0.40
N GLY A 141 9.75 -16.86 0.33
CA GLY A 141 9.75 -18.32 0.29
C GLY A 141 9.30 -18.95 -1.03
N LEU A 142 9.18 -18.20 -2.11
CA LEU A 142 8.70 -18.68 -3.41
C LEU A 142 9.82 -19.12 -4.37
N TRP A 143 11.09 -18.84 -4.06
CA TRP A 143 12.20 -19.05 -4.98
C TRP A 143 12.27 -20.49 -5.50
N GLU A 144 12.26 -21.47 -4.61
CA GLU A 144 12.40 -22.87 -4.99
C GLU A 144 11.26 -23.38 -5.89
N GLU A 145 10.07 -22.79 -5.74
CA GLU A 145 8.91 -23.15 -6.57
C GLU A 145 9.00 -22.56 -7.98
N VAL A 146 9.60 -21.36 -8.13
CA VAL A 146 9.46 -20.59 -9.38
C VAL A 146 10.76 -20.37 -10.14
N LYS A 147 11.94 -20.66 -9.57
CA LYS A 147 13.27 -20.38 -10.16
C LYS A 147 13.44 -20.91 -11.58
N ASP A 148 12.90 -22.08 -11.88
CA ASP A 148 13.03 -22.74 -13.18
C ASP A 148 11.93 -22.31 -14.18
N ARG A 149 10.94 -21.52 -13.72
CA ARG A 149 9.80 -21.06 -14.53
C ARG A 149 9.52 -19.57 -14.45
N LEU A 150 10.53 -18.75 -14.16
CA LEU A 150 10.40 -17.29 -14.03
C LEU A 150 9.83 -16.60 -15.28
N LYS A 151 9.99 -17.21 -16.46
CA LYS A 151 9.46 -16.67 -17.72
C LYS A 151 8.00 -17.05 -18.01
N THR A 152 7.39 -17.91 -17.17
CA THR A 152 5.98 -18.28 -17.36
C THR A 152 5.06 -17.15 -16.88
N PRO A 153 3.84 -17.02 -17.44
CA PRO A 153 2.86 -16.03 -17.00
C PRO A 153 2.54 -16.16 -15.52
N ALA A 154 2.58 -15.05 -14.78
CA ALA A 154 2.29 -15.03 -13.35
C ALA A 154 0.85 -15.45 -13.01
N SER A 155 -0.09 -15.31 -13.96
CA SER A 155 -1.46 -15.80 -13.82
C SER A 155 -1.60 -17.31 -13.65
N ARG A 156 -0.54 -18.08 -13.96
CA ARG A 156 -0.48 -19.55 -13.78
C ARG A 156 0.04 -19.96 -12.39
N LEU A 157 0.43 -19.03 -11.53
CA LEU A 157 0.71 -19.35 -10.13
C LEU A 157 -0.60 -19.75 -9.45
N SER A 158 -0.60 -20.95 -8.83
CA SER A 158 -1.74 -21.40 -8.05
C SER A 158 -1.99 -20.47 -6.87
N ARG A 159 -3.26 -20.23 -6.58
CA ARG A 159 -3.69 -19.55 -5.34
C ARG A 159 -3.74 -20.60 -4.24
N HIS A 160 -2.69 -20.75 -3.48
CA HIS A 160 -2.70 -21.53 -2.26
C HIS A 160 -2.82 -20.61 -1.06
#